data_543d9f7047e2d01f06e4fa21786b5233
#
_entry.id   543d9f7047e2d01f06e4fa21786b5233
#
_cell.length_a   1.000
_cell.length_b   1.000
_cell.length_c   1.000
_cell.angle_alpha   90.00
_cell.angle_beta   90.00
_cell.angle_gamma   90.00
#
_symmetry.space_group_name_H-M   'P 1'
#
loop_
_entity.id
_entity.type
_entity.pdbx_description
1 polymer ?
#
loop_
_entity_poly.entity_id
_entity_poly.type
_entity_poly.pdbx_seq_one_letter_code
_entity_poly.pdbx_strand_id
1 'polypeptide(L)'
;SIESSDKERSIVVPWNGNPQLHEDESIGDLDELVNEDHGVISRLRKIRHSPTVPPCLKTIQSDVSNTRRISQWTNNTVCQGSTFNDTEASRYAAIGESIERYCINLLDTLPITTATAADMIHQGKSVIDFRRLILFSEEQYSKPGFPFVPFAEDLALPWIPGVNLITGVETWVPMSMVYVNFKRMTQLTFPPIESVPYTGVAAGSTYEYAVMSSLEEIIERDATMIWWHSQPIIPSIKIDDSTVNKVVEFAESHDNEISFLSLPNEFRVPVVAAALRSTEEQITNVGFACRPTIKE
;
A
#
# COMPACT_ATOMS: atom_id res chain seq x y z
N SER A 1 9.20 -30.54 16.89
CA SER A 1 7.77 -30.44 16.63
C SER A 1 7.29 -29.12 17.22
N ILE A 2 7.14 -28.12 16.36
CA ILE A 2 6.49 -26.85 16.73
C ILE A 2 4.99 -27.15 16.56
N GLU A 3 4.30 -27.26 17.67
CA GLU A 3 2.84 -27.27 17.66
C GLU A 3 2.36 -25.93 17.12
N SER A 4 1.78 -25.94 15.92
CA SER A 4 1.08 -24.80 15.37
C SER A 4 -0.18 -24.58 16.20
N SER A 5 -0.13 -23.66 17.14
CA SER A 5 -1.38 -23.14 17.71
C SER A 5 -2.08 -22.40 16.56
N ASP A 6 -3.23 -22.90 16.13
CA ASP A 6 -4.22 -22.20 15.31
C ASP A 6 -4.74 -20.98 16.08
N LYS A 7 -3.90 -19.96 16.22
CA LYS A 7 -4.32 -18.65 16.68
C LYS A 7 -4.92 -17.95 15.48
N GLU A 8 -6.20 -17.69 15.55
CA GLU A 8 -6.95 -16.91 14.56
C GLU A 8 -6.17 -15.68 14.16
N ARG A 9 -5.70 -15.66 12.91
CA ARG A 9 -5.10 -14.48 12.29
C ARG A 9 -6.26 -13.59 11.88
N SER A 10 -6.30 -12.37 12.38
CA SER A 10 -7.34 -11.40 12.01
C SER A 10 -6.77 -10.38 11.03
N ILE A 11 -7.43 -10.20 9.91
CA ILE A 11 -7.16 -9.15 8.93
C ILE A 11 -8.32 -8.16 9.01
N VAL A 12 -8.01 -6.90 9.29
CA VAL A 12 -9.01 -5.84 9.41
C VAL A 12 -8.82 -4.83 8.29
N VAL A 13 -9.87 -4.56 7.55
CA VAL A 13 -9.92 -3.49 6.56
C VAL A 13 -10.86 -2.38 7.03
N PRO A 14 -10.58 -1.12 6.72
CA PRO A 14 -11.45 -0.01 7.07
C PRO A 14 -12.82 -0.16 6.42
N TRP A 15 -13.85 0.25 7.15
CA TRP A 15 -15.23 0.11 6.75
C TRP A 15 -15.91 1.49 6.64
N ASN A 16 -16.50 1.79 5.51
CA ASN A 16 -17.21 3.07 5.28
C ASN A 16 -18.71 3.04 5.64
N GLY A 17 -19.17 2.01 6.33
CA GLY A 17 -20.52 1.93 6.88
C GLY A 17 -21.59 1.32 5.97
N ASN A 18 -21.28 0.86 4.76
CA ASN A 18 -22.26 0.22 3.89
C ASN A 18 -21.77 -1.08 3.27
N PRO A 19 -22.14 -2.27 3.85
CA PRO A 19 -21.73 -3.57 3.32
C PRO A 19 -22.39 -3.97 2.00
N GLN A 20 -23.41 -3.25 1.57
CA GLN A 20 -24.23 -3.62 0.40
C GLN A 20 -23.80 -2.95 -0.90
N LEU A 21 -22.74 -2.12 -0.90
CA LEU A 21 -22.22 -1.46 -2.09
C LEU A 21 -21.41 -2.38 -3.02
N HIS A 22 -21.37 -3.68 -2.78
CA HIS A 22 -20.37 -4.55 -3.41
C HIS A 22 -20.93 -5.54 -4.43
N GLU A 23 -22.23 -5.63 -4.57
CA GLU A 23 -22.86 -6.45 -5.60
C GLU A 23 -23.36 -5.52 -6.72
N ASP A 24 -22.66 -5.49 -7.85
CA ASP A 24 -23.08 -4.99 -9.17
C ASP A 24 -23.06 -3.48 -9.49
N GLU A 25 -22.48 -2.59 -8.76
CA GLU A 25 -22.22 -1.27 -9.32
C GLU A 25 -20.92 -1.32 -10.16
N SER A 26 -21.09 -1.46 -11.47
CA SER A 26 -20.01 -1.17 -12.42
C SER A 26 -19.49 0.23 -12.11
N ILE A 27 -18.20 0.37 -11.85
CA ILE A 27 -17.55 1.67 -11.77
C ILE A 27 -17.91 2.41 -13.05
N GLY A 28 -18.53 3.59 -12.91
CA GLY A 28 -18.85 4.45 -14.03
C GLY A 28 -17.60 4.74 -14.88
N ASP A 29 -17.76 5.41 -16.00
CA ASP A 29 -16.61 5.72 -16.86
C ASP A 29 -15.53 6.44 -16.05
N LEU A 30 -14.38 5.78 -15.88
CA LEU A 30 -13.24 6.35 -15.16
C LEU A 30 -12.74 7.65 -15.80
N ASP A 31 -13.10 7.91 -17.05
CA ASP A 31 -12.78 9.16 -17.73
C ASP A 31 -13.53 10.35 -17.14
N GLU A 32 -14.69 10.14 -16.52
CA GLU A 32 -15.41 11.20 -15.79
C GLU A 32 -14.64 11.74 -14.58
N LEU A 33 -13.71 10.96 -14.04
CA LEU A 33 -12.82 11.39 -12.95
C LEU A 33 -11.71 12.33 -13.43
N VAL A 34 -11.48 12.39 -14.75
CA VAL A 34 -10.42 13.20 -15.36
C VAL A 34 -11.04 14.47 -15.95
N ASN A 35 -10.95 15.56 -15.21
CA ASN A 35 -11.45 16.86 -15.65
C ASN A 35 -10.64 17.98 -15.01
N GLU A 36 -10.20 18.97 -15.81
CA GLU A 36 -9.35 20.06 -15.34
C GLU A 36 -10.03 20.95 -14.28
N ASP A 37 -11.33 21.15 -14.41
CA ASP A 37 -12.08 22.06 -13.54
C ASP A 37 -12.64 21.40 -12.28
N HIS A 38 -13.13 20.16 -12.37
CA HIS A 38 -13.86 19.50 -11.28
C HIS A 38 -13.56 18.01 -11.09
N GLY A 39 -12.64 17.43 -11.87
CA GLY A 39 -12.23 16.03 -11.71
C GLY A 39 -11.38 15.78 -10.46
N VAL A 40 -11.41 14.56 -9.95
CA VAL A 40 -10.46 14.07 -8.95
C VAL A 40 -9.04 14.10 -9.53
N ILE A 41 -8.93 13.90 -10.82
CA ILE A 41 -7.70 13.99 -11.61
C ILE A 41 -7.86 15.16 -12.57
N SER A 42 -6.97 16.16 -12.46
CA SER A 42 -7.03 17.31 -13.35
C SER A 42 -6.43 17.04 -14.73
N ARG A 43 -5.48 16.09 -14.82
CA ARG A 43 -4.80 15.80 -16.08
C ARG A 43 -4.08 14.46 -16.06
N LEU A 44 -4.03 13.81 -17.24
CA LEU A 44 -3.17 12.67 -17.53
C LEU A 44 -2.12 13.05 -18.57
N ARG A 45 -0.88 12.57 -18.37
CA ARG A 45 0.25 12.84 -19.27
C ARG A 45 1.05 11.59 -19.56
N LYS A 46 1.37 11.34 -20.81
CA LYS A 46 2.35 10.32 -21.17
C LYS A 46 3.75 10.82 -20.87
N ILE A 47 4.52 10.07 -20.11
CA ILE A 47 5.91 10.36 -19.82
C ILE A 47 6.78 9.90 -21.00
N ARG A 48 7.67 10.79 -21.42
CA ARG A 48 8.74 10.44 -22.36
C ARG A 48 9.94 9.98 -21.56
N HIS A 49 10.34 8.76 -21.79
CA HIS A 49 11.52 8.19 -21.16
C HIS A 49 12.82 8.56 -21.90
N SER A 50 13.94 8.48 -21.18
CA SER A 50 15.29 8.52 -21.76
C SER A 50 15.47 7.36 -22.74
N PRO A 51 16.35 7.49 -23.75
CA PRO A 51 16.73 6.36 -24.61
C PRO A 51 17.32 5.16 -23.87
N THR A 52 17.78 5.34 -22.63
CA THR A 52 18.30 4.28 -21.75
C THR A 52 17.21 3.47 -21.04
N VAL A 53 15.93 3.81 -21.24
CA VAL A 53 14.77 3.09 -20.70
C VAL A 53 14.18 2.21 -21.81
N PRO A 54 13.81 0.96 -21.53
CA PRO A 54 13.23 0.07 -22.54
C PRO A 54 12.01 0.70 -23.23
N PRO A 55 11.95 0.72 -24.58
CA PRO A 55 10.86 1.36 -25.32
C PRO A 55 9.48 0.73 -25.07
N CYS A 56 9.47 -0.52 -24.57
CA CYS A 56 8.23 -1.23 -24.17
C CYS A 56 7.64 -0.69 -22.88
N LEU A 57 8.39 -0.01 -22.00
CA LEU A 57 7.85 0.61 -20.79
C LEU A 57 6.96 1.81 -21.19
N LYS A 58 5.73 1.77 -20.73
CA LYS A 58 4.73 2.84 -20.89
C LYS A 58 4.44 3.43 -19.52
N THR A 59 4.51 4.73 -19.40
CA THR A 59 4.20 5.43 -18.15
C THR A 59 3.24 6.57 -18.42
N ILE A 60 2.16 6.57 -17.67
CA ILE A 60 1.21 7.67 -17.58
C ILE A 60 1.36 8.32 -16.21
N GLN A 61 1.48 9.61 -16.19
CA GLN A 61 1.44 10.42 -14.97
C GLN A 61 0.09 11.12 -14.88
N SER A 62 -0.49 11.13 -13.70
CA SER A 62 -1.71 11.87 -13.36
C SER A 62 -1.38 13.04 -12.43
N ASP A 63 -2.10 14.13 -12.62
CA ASP A 63 -2.10 15.26 -11.68
C ASP A 63 -3.41 15.18 -10.87
N VAL A 64 -3.32 14.84 -9.60
CA VAL A 64 -4.47 14.74 -8.68
C VAL A 64 -4.89 16.14 -8.24
N SER A 65 -6.19 16.37 -8.21
CA SER A 65 -6.76 17.65 -7.80
C SER A 65 -6.40 17.99 -6.36
N ASN A 66 -6.15 19.27 -6.12
CA ASN A 66 -5.74 19.73 -4.80
C ASN A 66 -6.92 19.70 -3.82
N THR A 67 -6.87 18.80 -2.85
CA THR A 67 -7.91 18.65 -1.82
C THR A 67 -8.06 19.87 -0.89
N ARG A 68 -7.18 20.86 -0.93
CA ARG A 68 -7.31 22.12 -0.14
C ARG A 68 -8.61 22.90 -0.44
N ARG A 69 -9.29 22.57 -1.54
CA ARG A 69 -10.60 23.18 -1.86
C ARG A 69 -11.74 22.63 -0.99
N ILE A 70 -11.59 21.42 -0.48
CA ILE A 70 -12.61 20.66 0.27
C ILE A 70 -12.11 20.19 1.63
N SER A 71 -10.83 20.27 1.88
CA SER A 71 -10.16 19.82 3.11
C SER A 71 -8.98 20.76 3.42
N GLN A 72 -8.54 20.81 4.67
CA GLN A 72 -7.36 21.61 5.06
C GLN A 72 -6.03 21.06 4.55
N TRP A 73 -6.03 19.95 3.82
CA TRP A 73 -4.84 19.17 3.47
C TRP A 73 -4.62 19.05 1.97
N THR A 74 -3.36 19.01 1.58
CA THR A 74 -2.93 18.56 0.27
C THR A 74 -2.60 17.07 0.33
N ASN A 75 -3.25 16.31 -0.53
CA ASN A 75 -2.84 14.96 -0.93
C ASN A 75 -1.58 15.01 -1.82
N ASN A 76 -1.07 13.84 -2.18
CA ASN A 76 -0.09 13.72 -3.25
C ASN A 76 -0.71 14.26 -4.53
N THR A 77 -0.02 15.20 -5.17
CA THR A 77 -0.53 15.88 -6.38
C THR A 77 -0.13 15.19 -7.66
N VAL A 78 0.77 14.22 -7.59
CA VAL A 78 1.29 13.49 -8.75
C VAL A 78 1.30 12.00 -8.43
N CYS A 79 0.65 11.21 -9.28
CA CYS A 79 0.65 9.74 -9.27
C CYS A 79 1.06 9.23 -10.64
N GLN A 80 1.37 7.95 -10.76
CA GLN A 80 1.76 7.37 -12.04
C GLN A 80 1.39 5.89 -12.13
N GLY A 81 1.15 5.44 -13.35
CA GLY A 81 1.03 4.03 -13.69
C GLY A 81 2.03 3.64 -14.75
N SER A 82 2.66 2.49 -14.60
CA SER A 82 3.63 1.98 -15.56
C SER A 82 3.37 0.52 -15.87
N THR A 83 3.40 0.17 -17.14
CA THR A 83 3.28 -1.21 -17.61
C THR A 83 4.17 -1.44 -18.82
N PHE A 84 4.37 -2.69 -19.20
CA PHE A 84 5.05 -3.03 -20.44
C PHE A 84 4.04 -3.20 -21.58
N ASN A 85 4.31 -2.56 -22.71
CA ASN A 85 3.57 -2.65 -23.97
C ASN A 85 2.10 -2.17 -23.95
N ASP A 86 1.55 -1.79 -22.82
CA ASP A 86 0.15 -1.42 -22.68
C ASP A 86 -0.01 -0.01 -22.09
N THR A 87 -0.38 0.96 -22.94
CA THR A 87 -0.61 2.34 -22.53
C THR A 87 -1.91 2.51 -21.78
N GLU A 88 -2.95 1.74 -22.12
CA GLU A 88 -4.25 1.81 -21.43
C GLU A 88 -4.15 1.22 -20.03
N ALA A 89 -3.48 0.08 -19.85
CA ALA A 89 -3.21 -0.44 -18.52
C ALA A 89 -2.38 0.54 -17.66
N SER A 90 -1.39 1.23 -18.26
CA SER A 90 -0.65 2.30 -17.55
C SER A 90 -1.55 3.46 -17.16
N ARG A 91 -2.53 3.79 -18.00
CA ARG A 91 -3.52 4.84 -17.73
C ARG A 91 -4.42 4.47 -16.56
N TYR A 92 -4.99 3.27 -16.57
CA TYR A 92 -5.83 2.78 -15.48
C TYR A 92 -5.05 2.66 -14.16
N ALA A 93 -3.80 2.24 -14.20
CA ALA A 93 -2.93 2.21 -13.02
C ALA A 93 -2.70 3.61 -12.44
N ALA A 94 -2.47 4.64 -13.30
CA ALA A 94 -2.32 6.02 -12.85
C ALA A 94 -3.62 6.59 -12.25
N ILE A 95 -4.78 6.25 -12.83
CA ILE A 95 -6.08 6.62 -12.28
C ILE A 95 -6.30 5.94 -10.92
N GLY A 96 -6.04 4.63 -10.82
CA GLY A 96 -6.17 3.87 -9.59
C GLY A 96 -5.34 4.45 -8.45
N GLU A 97 -4.05 4.73 -8.69
CA GLU A 97 -3.20 5.38 -7.69
C GLU A 97 -3.71 6.77 -7.30
N SER A 98 -4.27 7.52 -8.25
CA SER A 98 -4.85 8.84 -7.96
C SER A 98 -6.06 8.75 -7.04
N ILE A 99 -6.96 7.81 -7.27
CA ILE A 99 -8.12 7.54 -6.43
C ILE A 99 -7.67 7.13 -5.04
N GLU A 100 -6.72 6.22 -4.95
CA GLU A 100 -6.12 5.76 -3.71
C GLU A 100 -5.58 6.95 -2.89
N ARG A 101 -4.73 7.78 -3.51
CA ARG A 101 -4.13 8.96 -2.84
C ARG A 101 -5.15 10.04 -2.49
N TYR A 102 -6.22 10.16 -3.25
CA TYR A 102 -7.31 11.06 -2.93
C TYR A 102 -8.13 10.55 -1.74
N CYS A 103 -8.58 9.30 -1.79
CA CYS A 103 -9.49 8.73 -0.80
C CYS A 103 -8.88 8.58 0.59
N ILE A 104 -7.60 8.19 0.71
CA ILE A 104 -6.92 8.05 2.02
C ILE A 104 -6.74 9.38 2.78
N ASN A 105 -7.08 10.49 2.13
CA ASN A 105 -7.06 11.83 2.72
C ASN A 105 -8.47 12.37 3.04
N LEU A 106 -9.54 11.64 2.73
CA LEU A 106 -10.92 12.04 2.99
C LEU A 106 -11.40 11.49 4.34
N LEU A 107 -11.20 12.27 5.41
CA LEU A 107 -11.58 11.86 6.77
C LEU A 107 -12.89 12.47 7.27
N ASP A 108 -13.40 13.52 6.62
CA ASP A 108 -14.49 14.34 7.14
C ASP A 108 -15.83 13.58 7.28
N THR A 109 -15.96 12.42 6.62
CA THR A 109 -17.19 11.60 6.62
C THR A 109 -17.10 10.36 7.50
N LEU A 110 -15.96 10.13 8.19
CA LEU A 110 -15.74 8.92 8.95
C LEU A 110 -16.32 8.98 10.37
N PRO A 111 -16.86 7.87 10.87
CA PRO A 111 -17.32 7.77 12.26
C PRO A 111 -16.13 7.60 13.21
N ILE A 112 -15.43 8.69 13.51
CA ILE A 112 -14.25 8.68 14.39
C ILE A 112 -14.70 8.69 15.86
N THR A 113 -14.16 7.78 16.65
CA THR A 113 -14.36 7.72 18.11
C THR A 113 -13.00 7.84 18.81
N THR A 114 -12.86 8.80 19.75
CA THR A 114 -11.65 8.90 20.57
C THR A 114 -11.91 8.19 21.91
N ALA A 115 -11.16 7.14 22.19
CA ALA A 115 -11.28 6.31 23.38
C ALA A 115 -10.00 5.52 23.64
N THR A 116 -9.90 4.87 24.79
CA THR A 116 -8.90 3.82 25.02
C THR A 116 -9.39 2.48 24.47
N ALA A 117 -8.48 1.54 24.21
CA ALA A 117 -8.88 0.19 23.83
C ALA A 117 -9.73 -0.48 24.92
N ALA A 118 -9.40 -0.24 26.19
CA ALA A 118 -10.18 -0.72 27.34
C ALA A 118 -11.64 -0.21 27.32
N ASP A 119 -11.84 1.10 27.07
CA ASP A 119 -13.20 1.66 26.99
C ASP A 119 -13.99 1.07 25.82
N MET A 120 -13.35 0.88 24.66
CA MET A 120 -14.00 0.29 23.49
C MET A 120 -14.44 -1.15 23.77
N ILE A 121 -13.59 -1.96 24.39
CA ILE A 121 -13.88 -3.34 24.79
C ILE A 121 -15.00 -3.36 25.82
N HIS A 122 -14.96 -2.48 26.84
CA HIS A 122 -16.02 -2.38 27.85
C HIS A 122 -17.37 -1.99 27.26
N GLN A 123 -17.39 -1.23 26.17
CA GLN A 123 -18.60 -0.90 25.40
C GLN A 123 -19.05 -2.04 24.48
N GLY A 124 -18.40 -3.21 24.52
CA GLY A 124 -18.73 -4.36 23.68
C GLY A 124 -18.27 -4.27 22.23
N LYS A 125 -17.39 -3.32 21.91
CA LYS A 125 -16.80 -3.19 20.58
C LYS A 125 -15.65 -4.17 20.40
N SER A 126 -15.55 -4.80 19.22
CA SER A 126 -14.36 -5.54 18.82
C SER A 126 -13.28 -4.55 18.40
N VAL A 127 -12.08 -4.69 18.93
CA VAL A 127 -10.91 -3.90 18.58
C VAL A 127 -9.79 -4.81 18.07
N ILE A 128 -8.90 -4.27 17.23
CA ILE A 128 -7.69 -5.00 16.83
C ILE A 128 -6.89 -5.41 18.08
N ASP A 129 -6.35 -6.63 18.09
CA ASP A 129 -5.52 -7.08 19.21
C ASP A 129 -4.18 -6.33 19.23
N PHE A 130 -4.15 -5.20 19.94
CA PHE A 130 -2.98 -4.33 20.04
C PHE A 130 -1.76 -5.02 20.66
N ARG A 131 -1.95 -6.09 21.47
CA ARG A 131 -0.86 -6.86 22.07
C ARG A 131 -0.06 -7.65 21.03
N ARG A 132 -0.62 -7.86 19.84
CA ARG A 132 0.03 -8.51 18.71
C ARG A 132 0.73 -7.53 17.77
N LEU A 133 0.51 -6.23 17.95
CA LEU A 133 1.14 -5.16 17.18
C LEU A 133 2.43 -4.71 17.87
N ILE A 134 3.52 -5.40 17.60
CA ILE A 134 4.85 -5.02 18.08
C ILE A 134 5.45 -4.04 17.08
N LEU A 135 5.23 -2.74 17.31
CA LEU A 135 5.65 -1.69 16.38
C LEU A 135 7.15 -1.39 16.51
N PHE A 136 7.64 -1.31 17.76
CA PHE A 136 9.04 -1.02 18.05
C PHE A 136 9.51 -1.84 19.26
N SER A 137 10.82 -2.02 19.41
CA SER A 137 11.41 -2.71 20.56
C SER A 137 11.40 -1.83 21.82
N GLU A 138 11.46 -2.45 23.00
CA GLU A 138 11.60 -1.72 24.26
C GLU A 138 12.85 -0.84 24.29
N GLU A 139 13.95 -1.30 23.67
CA GLU A 139 15.16 -0.50 23.52
C GLU A 139 14.93 0.77 22.70
N GLN A 140 14.14 0.68 21.61
CA GLN A 140 13.78 1.85 20.78
C GLN A 140 12.93 2.83 21.57
N TYR A 141 11.90 2.37 22.28
CA TYR A 141 11.07 3.23 23.13
C TYR A 141 11.84 3.93 24.25
N SER A 142 12.89 3.31 24.76
CA SER A 142 13.73 3.87 25.84
C SER A 142 14.74 4.94 25.38
N LYS A 143 14.94 5.08 24.05
CA LYS A 143 15.92 6.05 23.52
C LYS A 143 15.45 7.49 23.72
N PRO A 144 16.31 8.38 24.23
CA PRO A 144 15.97 9.80 24.33
C PRO A 144 15.57 10.39 22.98
N GLY A 145 14.41 11.04 22.93
CA GLY A 145 13.91 11.68 21.70
C GLY A 145 13.24 10.70 20.72
N PHE A 146 13.01 9.44 21.10
CA PHE A 146 12.23 8.54 20.27
C PHE A 146 10.80 9.09 20.09
N PRO A 147 10.28 9.22 18.87
CA PRO A 147 9.08 10.01 18.62
C PRO A 147 7.77 9.29 18.90
N PHE A 148 7.80 7.98 19.16
CA PHE A 148 6.60 7.15 19.32
C PHE A 148 6.45 6.63 20.74
N VAL A 149 5.20 6.35 21.13
CA VAL A 149 4.85 5.72 22.40
C VAL A 149 4.33 4.28 22.16
N PRO A 150 4.49 3.37 23.14
CA PRO A 150 3.90 2.03 23.02
C PRO A 150 2.39 2.10 22.83
N PHE A 151 1.86 1.23 21.96
CA PHE A 151 0.44 1.05 21.82
C PHE A 151 -0.08 0.21 22.99
N ALA A 152 -0.71 0.86 23.97
CA ALA A 152 -1.18 0.28 25.21
C ALA A 152 -2.71 0.37 25.36
N GLU A 153 -3.27 -0.48 26.20
CA GLU A 153 -4.72 -0.61 26.39
C GLU A 153 -5.37 0.66 26.92
N ASP A 154 -4.64 1.43 27.72
CA ASP A 154 -5.06 2.68 28.36
C ASP A 154 -4.73 3.93 27.53
N LEU A 155 -4.13 3.77 26.36
CA LEU A 155 -3.79 4.88 25.48
C LEU A 155 -5.05 5.36 24.73
N ALA A 156 -5.43 6.62 24.95
CA ALA A 156 -6.53 7.23 24.20
C ALA A 156 -6.09 7.58 22.77
N LEU A 157 -6.76 6.99 21.78
CA LEU A 157 -6.51 7.18 20.36
C LEU A 157 -7.82 7.42 19.61
N PRO A 158 -7.80 8.06 18.43
CA PRO A 158 -8.92 8.05 17.52
C PRO A 158 -9.02 6.70 16.81
N TRP A 159 -10.21 6.12 16.82
CA TRP A 159 -10.55 4.83 16.24
C TRP A 159 -11.54 5.00 15.10
N ILE A 160 -11.43 4.13 14.11
CA ILE A 160 -12.37 3.98 13.00
C ILE A 160 -12.82 2.52 12.90
N PRO A 161 -14.03 2.24 12.43
CA PRO A 161 -14.47 0.88 12.19
C PRO A 161 -13.84 0.32 10.92
N GLY A 162 -13.57 -0.97 10.95
CA GLY A 162 -13.17 -1.80 9.82
C GLY A 162 -13.90 -3.13 9.86
N VAL A 163 -13.60 -4.03 8.94
CA VAL A 163 -14.15 -5.39 8.91
C VAL A 163 -13.03 -6.40 8.99
N ASN A 164 -13.14 -7.36 9.90
CA ASN A 164 -12.26 -8.51 9.92
C ASN A 164 -12.62 -9.42 8.74
N LEU A 165 -11.72 -9.56 7.77
CA LEU A 165 -11.96 -10.31 6.53
C LEU A 165 -12.22 -11.81 6.74
N ILE A 166 -11.78 -12.37 7.88
CA ILE A 166 -11.95 -13.80 8.17
C ILE A 166 -13.31 -14.04 8.81
N THR A 167 -13.72 -13.17 9.75
CA THR A 167 -14.93 -13.38 10.55
C THR A 167 -16.13 -12.55 10.10
N GLY A 168 -15.91 -11.53 9.26
CA GLY A 168 -16.95 -10.56 8.87
C GLY A 168 -17.36 -9.61 9.98
N VAL A 169 -16.72 -9.65 11.15
CA VAL A 169 -17.09 -8.84 12.32
C VAL A 169 -16.51 -7.43 12.19
N GLU A 170 -17.34 -6.40 12.48
CA GLU A 170 -16.86 -5.03 12.64
C GLU A 170 -15.76 -5.00 13.71
N THR A 171 -14.61 -4.47 13.36
CA THR A 171 -13.44 -4.39 14.24
C THR A 171 -12.82 -3.03 14.15
N TRP A 172 -12.66 -2.36 15.28
CA TRP A 172 -12.13 -1.02 15.36
C TRP A 172 -10.60 -1.02 15.34
N VAL A 173 -10.02 -0.10 14.57
CA VAL A 173 -8.57 0.07 14.40
C VAL A 173 -8.18 1.52 14.67
N PRO A 174 -6.95 1.77 15.15
CA PRO A 174 -6.45 3.15 15.25
C PRO A 174 -6.47 3.84 13.89
N MET A 175 -7.05 5.03 13.83
CA MET A 175 -7.15 5.81 12.59
C MET A 175 -5.77 6.10 11.97
N SER A 176 -4.74 6.24 12.82
CA SER A 176 -3.35 6.48 12.39
C SER A 176 -2.77 5.35 11.56
N MET A 177 -3.26 4.12 11.71
CA MET A 177 -2.81 2.95 10.95
C MET A 177 -3.43 2.85 9.56
N VAL A 178 -4.37 3.72 9.23
CA VAL A 178 -5.15 3.64 7.98
C VAL A 178 -5.07 4.94 7.18
N TYR A 179 -5.23 6.10 7.81
CA TYR A 179 -5.32 7.38 7.12
C TYR A 179 -4.06 8.23 7.28
N VAL A 180 -3.60 8.81 6.17
CA VAL A 180 -2.28 9.42 6.08
C VAL A 180 -2.18 10.77 6.80
N ASN A 181 -3.11 11.68 6.59
CA ASN A 181 -3.02 13.05 7.10
C ASN A 181 -3.84 13.31 8.37
N PHE A 182 -4.20 12.26 9.09
CA PHE A 182 -5.11 12.31 10.23
C PHE A 182 -4.70 13.34 11.32
N LYS A 183 -3.41 13.48 11.64
CA LYS A 183 -2.93 14.44 12.67
C LYS A 183 -3.27 15.90 12.35
N ARG A 184 -3.28 16.21 11.08
CA ARG A 184 -3.53 17.55 10.61
C ARG A 184 -5.02 17.84 10.42
N MET A 185 -5.83 16.82 10.11
CA MET A 185 -7.24 16.98 9.75
C MET A 185 -8.17 17.06 10.94
N THR A 186 -7.84 16.40 12.03
CA THR A 186 -8.75 16.27 13.17
C THR A 186 -8.53 17.31 14.25
N GLN A 187 -7.44 18.09 14.18
CA GLN A 187 -6.96 18.95 15.30
C GLN A 187 -6.82 18.17 16.62
N LEU A 188 -6.91 16.85 16.58
CA LEU A 188 -6.80 16.00 17.75
C LEU A 188 -5.33 15.86 18.12
N THR A 189 -5.04 16.18 19.37
CA THR A 189 -3.72 15.93 19.94
C THR A 189 -3.74 14.58 20.61
N PHE A 190 -3.05 13.60 20.03
CA PHE A 190 -2.86 12.27 20.63
C PHE A 190 -1.42 11.81 20.41
N PRO A 191 -0.89 10.96 21.31
CA PRO A 191 0.46 10.45 21.18
C PRO A 191 0.63 9.63 19.91
N PRO A 192 1.72 9.84 19.15
CA PRO A 192 1.99 9.03 17.99
C PRO A 192 2.44 7.64 18.40
N ILE A 193 1.84 6.59 17.82
CA ILE A 193 2.25 5.20 18.05
C ILE A 193 3.15 4.69 16.91
N GLU A 194 3.09 5.33 15.74
CA GLU A 194 3.81 4.93 14.52
C GLU A 194 4.00 6.08 13.55
N SER A 195 4.82 5.88 12.54
CA SER A 195 4.80 6.69 11.32
C SER A 195 3.67 6.22 10.42
N VAL A 196 3.16 7.13 9.60
CA VAL A 196 2.02 6.85 8.71
C VAL A 196 2.36 5.75 7.71
N PRO A 197 1.69 4.60 7.75
CA PRO A 197 1.89 3.55 6.77
C PRO A 197 1.12 3.88 5.48
N TYR A 198 1.80 3.74 4.34
CA TYR A 198 1.12 3.73 3.03
C TYR A 198 0.81 2.30 2.57
N THR A 199 1.39 1.31 3.24
CA THR A 199 1.28 -0.10 2.90
C THR A 199 -0.14 -0.61 3.12
N GLY A 200 -0.67 -1.31 2.11
CA GLY A 200 -2.00 -1.89 2.16
C GLY A 200 -3.12 -0.93 1.73
N VAL A 201 -2.78 0.25 1.22
CA VAL A 201 -3.76 1.13 0.58
C VAL A 201 -3.84 0.78 -0.89
N ALA A 202 -5.02 0.41 -1.37
CA ALA A 202 -5.20 0.00 -2.75
C ALA A 202 -6.52 0.47 -3.33
N ALA A 203 -6.53 0.71 -4.63
CA ALA A 203 -7.73 0.90 -5.43
C ALA A 203 -7.93 -0.31 -6.37
N GLY A 204 -9.17 -0.58 -6.74
CA GLY A 204 -9.50 -1.67 -7.65
C GLY A 204 -10.80 -1.42 -8.40
N SER A 205 -11.03 -2.16 -9.48
CA SER A 205 -12.28 -2.14 -10.23
C SER A 205 -13.45 -2.73 -9.45
N THR A 206 -13.17 -3.58 -8.48
CA THR A 206 -14.13 -4.09 -7.49
C THR A 206 -13.49 -4.05 -6.11
N TYR A 207 -14.32 -4.21 -5.08
CA TYR A 207 -13.83 -4.27 -3.70
C TYR A 207 -12.88 -5.46 -3.49
N GLU A 208 -13.22 -6.62 -4.02
CA GLU A 208 -12.39 -7.82 -3.93
C GLU A 208 -11.02 -7.61 -4.58
N TYR A 209 -11.00 -6.95 -5.74
CA TYR A 209 -9.75 -6.63 -6.42
C TYR A 209 -8.90 -5.65 -5.58
N ALA A 210 -9.51 -4.61 -5.00
CA ALA A 210 -8.81 -3.69 -4.12
C ALA A 210 -8.26 -4.41 -2.86
N VAL A 211 -9.05 -5.32 -2.26
CA VAL A 211 -8.62 -6.13 -1.11
C VAL A 211 -7.45 -7.04 -1.49
N MET A 212 -7.52 -7.72 -2.64
CA MET A 212 -6.41 -8.57 -3.10
C MET A 212 -5.14 -7.76 -3.34
N SER A 213 -5.22 -6.63 -4.02
CA SER A 213 -4.07 -5.75 -4.26
C SER A 213 -3.47 -5.22 -2.95
N SER A 214 -4.32 -4.88 -1.97
CA SER A 214 -3.89 -4.50 -0.62
C SER A 214 -3.12 -5.61 0.09
N LEU A 215 -3.63 -6.84 0.06
CA LEU A 215 -2.97 -8.00 0.66
C LEU A 215 -1.65 -8.34 -0.03
N GLU A 216 -1.61 -8.28 -1.34
CA GLU A 216 -0.39 -8.49 -2.13
C GLU A 216 0.69 -7.48 -1.76
N GLU A 217 0.34 -6.19 -1.62
CA GLU A 217 1.30 -5.17 -1.19
C GLU A 217 1.79 -5.41 0.24
N ILE A 218 0.92 -5.82 1.16
CA ILE A 218 1.32 -6.14 2.54
C ILE A 218 2.33 -7.30 2.55
N ILE A 219 2.06 -8.37 1.79
CA ILE A 219 2.95 -9.53 1.67
C ILE A 219 4.28 -9.14 1.00
N GLU A 220 4.21 -8.33 -0.06
CA GLU A 220 5.39 -7.79 -0.74
C GLU A 220 6.30 -7.02 0.22
N ARG A 221 5.70 -6.09 0.97
CA ARG A 221 6.45 -5.24 1.90
C ARG A 221 7.03 -6.04 3.07
N ASP A 222 6.27 -6.99 3.61
CA ASP A 222 6.75 -7.89 4.67
C ASP A 222 7.97 -8.71 4.19
N ALA A 223 7.84 -9.41 3.06
CA ALA A 223 8.93 -10.19 2.49
C ALA A 223 10.16 -9.31 2.16
N THR A 224 9.94 -8.12 1.60
CA THR A 224 10.98 -7.15 1.27
C THR A 224 11.73 -6.69 2.51
N MET A 225 11.02 -6.34 3.59
CA MET A 225 11.63 -5.84 4.82
C MET A 225 12.37 -6.95 5.56
N ILE A 226 11.83 -8.17 5.58
CA ILE A 226 12.53 -9.34 6.13
C ILE A 226 13.83 -9.58 5.36
N TRP A 227 13.77 -9.59 4.03
CA TRP A 227 14.94 -9.75 3.18
C TRP A 227 15.98 -8.63 3.41
N TRP A 228 15.54 -7.38 3.44
CA TRP A 228 16.43 -6.24 3.65
C TRP A 228 17.16 -6.27 4.99
N HIS A 229 16.47 -6.63 6.06
CA HIS A 229 17.06 -6.65 7.41
C HIS A 229 17.87 -7.91 7.70
N SER A 230 17.44 -9.06 7.22
CA SER A 230 18.13 -10.32 7.48
C SER A 230 19.24 -10.65 6.49
N GLN A 231 19.22 -10.00 5.32
CA GLN A 231 20.22 -10.16 4.25
C GLN A 231 20.55 -11.64 3.91
N PRO A 232 19.55 -12.51 3.74
CA PRO A 232 19.80 -13.91 3.42
C PRO A 232 20.36 -14.02 2.00
N ILE A 233 21.20 -15.01 1.76
CA ILE A 233 21.64 -15.35 0.41
C ILE A 233 20.49 -16.05 -0.29
N ILE A 234 19.92 -15.39 -1.31
CA ILE A 234 18.83 -15.91 -2.12
C ILE A 234 19.34 -16.18 -3.53
N PRO A 235 19.14 -17.40 -4.06
CA PRO A 235 19.52 -17.69 -5.44
C PRO A 235 18.67 -16.90 -6.43
N SER A 236 19.28 -16.48 -7.53
CA SER A 236 18.54 -15.88 -8.65
C SER A 236 17.65 -16.90 -9.32
N ILE A 237 16.51 -16.43 -9.82
CA ILE A 237 15.58 -17.21 -10.61
C ILE A 237 15.61 -16.75 -12.07
N LYS A 238 15.25 -17.65 -12.98
CA LYS A 238 15.03 -17.32 -14.38
C LYS A 238 13.54 -17.16 -14.62
N ILE A 239 13.17 -16.09 -15.28
CA ILE A 239 11.80 -15.84 -15.72
C ILE A 239 11.77 -16.02 -17.23
N ASP A 240 11.05 -17.02 -17.70
CA ASP A 240 10.88 -17.30 -19.13
C ASP A 240 9.61 -16.63 -19.65
N ASP A 241 9.74 -15.35 -19.95
CA ASP A 241 8.69 -14.51 -20.53
C ASP A 241 9.26 -13.63 -21.64
N SER A 242 8.54 -13.50 -22.75
CA SER A 242 9.01 -12.77 -23.94
C SER A 242 9.23 -11.28 -23.71
N THR A 243 8.46 -10.65 -22.83
CA THR A 243 8.62 -9.23 -22.48
C THR A 243 9.81 -9.05 -21.56
N VAL A 244 9.93 -9.92 -20.54
CA VAL A 244 11.07 -9.92 -19.62
C VAL A 244 12.37 -10.13 -20.39
N ASN A 245 12.43 -11.10 -21.32
CA ASN A 245 13.61 -11.36 -22.13
C ASN A 245 14.02 -10.12 -22.93
N LYS A 246 13.08 -9.40 -23.56
CA LYS A 246 13.37 -8.13 -24.28
C LYS A 246 13.89 -7.05 -23.37
N VAL A 247 13.39 -6.96 -22.14
CA VAL A 247 13.88 -5.97 -21.16
C VAL A 247 15.29 -6.31 -20.71
N VAL A 248 15.59 -7.59 -20.49
CA VAL A 248 16.95 -8.07 -20.14
C VAL A 248 17.92 -7.80 -21.28
N GLU A 249 17.59 -8.18 -22.53
CA GLU A 249 18.41 -7.91 -23.71
C GLU A 249 18.67 -6.41 -23.90
N PHE A 250 17.64 -5.58 -23.66
CA PHE A 250 17.80 -4.13 -23.73
C PHE A 250 18.75 -3.62 -22.66
N ALA A 251 18.63 -4.09 -21.42
CA ALA A 251 19.53 -3.71 -20.32
C ALA A 251 20.97 -4.11 -20.62
N GLU A 252 21.21 -5.34 -21.07
CA GLU A 252 22.54 -5.83 -21.47
C GLU A 252 23.16 -5.00 -22.59
N SER A 253 22.36 -4.56 -23.57
CA SER A 253 22.83 -3.68 -24.67
C SER A 253 23.25 -2.28 -24.20
N HIS A 254 22.97 -1.93 -22.93
CA HIS A 254 23.35 -0.67 -22.28
C HIS A 254 24.27 -0.89 -21.07
N ASP A 255 25.04 -1.98 -21.08
CA ASP A 255 25.98 -2.33 -20.00
C ASP A 255 25.34 -2.43 -18.60
N ASN A 256 24.08 -2.87 -18.56
CA ASN A 256 23.34 -3.12 -17.33
C ASN A 256 23.05 -4.61 -17.19
N GLU A 257 22.96 -5.08 -15.94
CA GLU A 257 22.61 -6.45 -15.59
C GLU A 257 21.30 -6.45 -14.83
N ILE A 258 20.37 -7.35 -15.18
CA ILE A 258 19.14 -7.60 -14.43
C ILE A 258 19.20 -8.98 -13.80
N SER A 259 18.92 -9.02 -12.51
CA SER A 259 18.79 -10.25 -11.73
C SER A 259 17.41 -10.31 -11.08
N PHE A 260 16.81 -11.50 -11.02
CA PHE A 260 15.54 -11.73 -10.35
C PHE A 260 15.75 -12.65 -9.15
N LEU A 261 15.17 -12.27 -8.01
CA LEU A 261 15.25 -13.01 -6.76
C LEU A 261 13.83 -13.38 -6.31
N SER A 262 13.62 -14.64 -5.90
CA SER A 262 12.36 -15.05 -5.28
C SER A 262 12.47 -14.90 -3.77
N LEU A 263 11.79 -13.90 -3.20
CA LEU A 263 11.83 -13.62 -1.78
C LEU A 263 10.95 -14.61 -1.00
N PRO A 264 11.51 -15.36 -0.03
CA PRO A 264 10.71 -16.27 0.78
C PRO A 264 9.78 -15.50 1.72
N ASN A 265 8.58 -16.02 1.90
CA ASN A 265 7.61 -15.51 2.87
C ASN A 265 6.75 -16.66 3.43
N GLU A 266 6.13 -16.44 4.58
CA GLU A 266 5.31 -17.46 5.26
C GLU A 266 4.00 -17.77 4.53
N PHE A 267 3.52 -16.86 3.69
CA PHE A 267 2.25 -16.99 2.97
C PHE A 267 2.35 -17.86 1.72
N ARG A 268 3.56 -18.16 1.26
CA ARG A 268 3.84 -18.93 0.03
C ARG A 268 3.26 -18.29 -1.23
N VAL A 269 3.09 -16.97 -1.22
CA VAL A 269 2.72 -16.17 -2.37
C VAL A 269 4.01 -15.71 -3.06
N PRO A 270 4.13 -15.78 -4.38
CA PRO A 270 5.32 -15.32 -5.08
C PRO A 270 5.60 -13.84 -4.83
N VAL A 271 6.78 -13.54 -4.30
CA VAL A 271 7.34 -12.18 -4.21
C VAL A 271 8.67 -12.18 -4.95
N VAL A 272 8.76 -11.33 -5.96
CA VAL A 272 9.96 -11.23 -6.81
C VAL A 272 10.59 -9.86 -6.64
N ALA A 273 11.89 -9.85 -6.39
CA ALA A 273 12.71 -8.65 -6.49
C ALA A 273 13.46 -8.66 -7.83
N ALA A 274 13.38 -7.57 -8.58
CA ALA A 274 14.17 -7.34 -9.78
C ALA A 274 15.23 -6.29 -9.49
N ALA A 275 16.51 -6.66 -9.58
CA ALA A 275 17.65 -5.78 -9.37
C ALA A 275 18.29 -5.45 -10.71
N LEU A 276 18.28 -4.17 -11.08
CA LEU A 276 19.01 -3.61 -12.21
C LEU A 276 20.30 -2.99 -11.70
N ARG A 277 21.44 -3.50 -12.15
CA ARG A 277 22.77 -3.00 -11.81
C ARG A 277 23.40 -2.34 -13.04
N SER A 278 23.77 -1.07 -12.92
CA SER A 278 24.65 -0.41 -13.87
C SER A 278 26.10 -0.72 -13.51
N THR A 279 26.84 -1.30 -14.46
CA THR A 279 28.26 -1.61 -14.28
C THR A 279 29.13 -0.36 -14.40
N GLU A 280 28.72 0.62 -15.21
CA GLU A 280 29.42 1.87 -15.41
C GLU A 280 29.24 2.84 -14.25
N GLU A 281 27.99 3.09 -13.84
CA GLU A 281 27.65 4.05 -12.79
C GLU A 281 27.74 3.49 -11.38
N GLN A 282 27.90 2.17 -11.22
CA GLN A 282 27.87 1.44 -9.95
C GLN A 282 26.59 1.70 -9.12
N ILE A 283 25.48 1.90 -9.80
CA ILE A 283 24.15 2.11 -9.20
C ILE A 283 23.37 0.82 -9.32
N THR A 284 22.65 0.49 -8.26
CA THR A 284 21.69 -0.61 -8.26
C THR A 284 20.29 -0.06 -7.93
N ASN A 285 19.33 -0.36 -8.81
CA ASN A 285 17.92 -0.10 -8.60
C ASN A 285 17.21 -1.42 -8.34
N VAL A 286 16.27 -1.44 -7.40
CA VAL A 286 15.52 -2.64 -7.07
C VAL A 286 14.02 -2.32 -7.12
N GLY A 287 13.25 -3.17 -7.79
CA GLY A 287 11.80 -3.16 -7.79
C GLY A 287 11.27 -4.47 -7.22
N PHE A 288 10.07 -4.44 -6.68
CA PHE A 288 9.42 -5.60 -6.06
C PHE A 288 8.03 -5.78 -6.65
N ALA A 289 7.57 -7.03 -6.66
CA ALA A 289 6.20 -7.38 -7.02
C ALA A 289 5.75 -8.62 -6.26
N CYS A 290 4.52 -8.60 -5.79
CA CYS A 290 3.80 -9.75 -5.26
C CYS A 290 2.58 -10.02 -6.13
N ARG A 291 2.39 -11.25 -6.56
CA ARG A 291 1.21 -11.69 -7.33
C ARG A 291 0.86 -13.13 -6.97
N PRO A 292 -0.38 -13.59 -7.21
CA PRO A 292 -0.79 -14.96 -6.92
C PRO A 292 0.04 -16.00 -7.64
N THR A 293 0.56 -15.65 -8.82
CA THR A 293 1.43 -16.51 -9.62
C THR A 293 2.64 -15.74 -10.15
N ILE A 294 3.74 -16.46 -10.45
CA ILE A 294 4.95 -15.86 -11.07
C ILE A 294 4.66 -15.34 -12.50
N LYS A 295 3.60 -15.78 -13.13
CA LYS A 295 3.24 -15.37 -14.50
C LYS A 295 2.51 -14.03 -14.55
N GLU A 296 1.90 -13.63 -13.47
CA GLU A 296 1.22 -12.32 -13.30
C GLU A 296 2.19 -11.24 -12.81
#